data_7d706a247547637735199e2a0ac2055c
#
_entry.id   7d706a247547637735199e2a0ac2055c
#
_cell.length_a   1.000
_cell.length_b   1.000
_cell.length_c   1.000
_cell.angle_alpha   90.00
_cell.angle_beta   90.00
_cell.angle_gamma   90.00
#
_symmetry.space_group_name_H-M   'P 1'
#
loop_
_entity.id
_entity.type
_entity.pdbx_description
1 polymer ?
#
loop_
_entity_poly.entity_id
_entity_poly.type
_entity_poly.pdbx_seq_one_letter_code
_entity_poly.pdbx_strand_id
1 'polypeptide(L)'
;MKPDKLLFEEETYAIRGAVFEVYREMGNDFSEPVYQECLELELAARGIPYEAQKDIPLHYKGTRLSHSYRPDLLCFGKICVELKAVSTLVDEHRAQLLNYLRLTGCRLGLLVNFGSYPKATVERLVL
;
A
#
# COMPACT_ATOMS: atom_id res chain seq x y z
N MET A 1 -5.33 -17.01 -21.93
CA MET A 1 -5.48 -16.16 -20.73
C MET A 1 -6.02 -17.00 -19.59
N LYS A 2 -5.45 -16.82 -18.41
CA LYS A 2 -5.94 -17.51 -17.22
C LYS A 2 -7.10 -16.69 -16.64
N PRO A 3 -8.32 -17.25 -16.56
CA PRO A 3 -9.47 -16.48 -16.08
C PRO A 3 -9.38 -16.11 -14.61
N ASP A 4 -8.53 -16.79 -13.84
CA ASP A 4 -8.35 -16.55 -12.41
C ASP A 4 -7.11 -15.71 -12.08
N LYS A 5 -6.47 -15.11 -13.08
CA LYS A 5 -5.29 -14.29 -12.85
C LYS A 5 -5.68 -13.01 -12.13
N LEU A 6 -5.00 -12.73 -11.01
CA LEU A 6 -5.24 -11.54 -10.21
C LEU A 6 -4.64 -10.31 -10.90
N LEU A 7 -5.29 -9.15 -10.69
CA LEU A 7 -4.81 -7.89 -11.21
C LEU A 7 -3.44 -7.57 -10.61
N PHE A 8 -2.47 -7.27 -11.46
CA PHE A 8 -1.10 -6.91 -11.06
C PHE A 8 -0.46 -7.94 -10.14
N GLU A 9 -0.64 -9.23 -10.46
CA GLU A 9 -0.21 -10.31 -9.59
C GLU A 9 1.31 -10.33 -9.37
N GLU A 10 2.08 -10.13 -10.44
CA GLU A 10 3.55 -10.14 -10.34
C GLU A 10 4.07 -8.97 -9.52
N GLU A 11 3.51 -7.77 -9.76
CA GLU A 11 3.90 -6.58 -9.02
C GLU A 11 3.54 -6.70 -7.54
N THR A 12 2.36 -7.23 -7.26
CA THR A 12 1.92 -7.46 -5.88
C THR A 12 2.83 -8.46 -5.18
N TYR A 13 3.21 -9.54 -5.87
CA TYR A 13 4.11 -10.54 -5.32
C TYR A 13 5.47 -9.90 -4.95
N ALA A 14 5.99 -9.04 -5.81
CA ALA A 14 7.26 -8.38 -5.54
C ALA A 14 7.18 -7.47 -4.31
N ILE A 15 6.09 -6.70 -4.20
CA ILE A 15 5.87 -5.82 -3.05
C ILE A 15 5.74 -6.64 -1.77
N ARG A 16 4.98 -7.74 -1.81
CA ARG A 16 4.83 -8.63 -0.65
C ARG A 16 6.17 -9.17 -0.18
N GLY A 17 7.04 -9.56 -1.12
CA GLY A 17 8.38 -10.03 -0.78
C GLY A 17 9.17 -9.00 0.01
N ALA A 18 9.10 -7.73 -0.41
CA ALA A 18 9.78 -6.64 0.30
C ALA A 18 9.19 -6.45 1.70
N VAL A 19 7.85 -6.49 1.83
CA VAL A 19 7.17 -6.34 3.12
C VAL A 19 7.62 -7.44 4.10
N PHE A 20 7.62 -8.68 3.66
CA PHE A 20 7.98 -9.79 4.55
C PHE A 20 9.46 -9.76 4.91
N GLU A 21 10.32 -9.27 4.03
CA GLU A 21 11.74 -9.10 4.38
C GLU A 21 11.91 -8.05 5.46
N VAL A 22 11.22 -6.91 5.35
CA VAL A 22 11.26 -5.87 6.38
C VAL A 22 10.79 -6.44 7.72
N TYR A 23 9.67 -7.17 7.70
CA TYR A 23 9.14 -7.76 8.93
C TYR A 23 10.11 -8.78 9.54
N ARG A 24 10.76 -9.58 8.71
CA ARG A 24 11.72 -10.58 9.17
C ARG A 24 12.87 -9.91 9.93
N GLU A 25 13.33 -8.76 9.44
CA GLU A 25 14.44 -8.04 10.08
C GLU A 25 14.00 -7.24 11.30
N MET A 26 12.82 -6.62 11.25
CA MET A 26 12.41 -5.63 12.25
C MET A 26 11.40 -6.15 13.28
N GLY A 27 10.59 -7.14 12.93
CA GLY A 27 9.51 -7.58 13.82
C GLY A 27 8.33 -6.62 13.81
N ASN A 28 7.45 -6.72 14.83
CA ASN A 28 6.13 -6.08 14.79
C ASN A 28 5.94 -4.86 15.72
N ASP A 29 7.00 -4.35 16.33
CA ASP A 29 6.85 -3.41 17.46
C ASP A 29 7.49 -2.04 17.21
N PHE A 30 7.50 -1.58 15.97
CA PHE A 30 7.96 -0.24 15.62
C PHE A 30 6.80 0.62 15.12
N SER A 31 7.06 1.93 15.00
CA SER A 31 6.07 2.88 14.53
C SER A 31 5.97 2.85 13.00
N GLU A 32 4.86 3.38 12.46
CA GLU A 32 4.67 3.45 11.01
C GLU A 32 5.81 4.15 10.27
N PRO A 33 6.31 5.32 10.75
CA PRO A 33 7.42 5.98 10.04
C PRO A 33 8.69 5.13 9.95
N VAL A 34 8.97 4.31 10.95
CA VAL A 34 10.13 3.40 10.90
C VAL A 34 9.92 2.36 9.80
N TYR A 35 8.75 1.76 9.72
CA TYR A 35 8.45 0.77 8.68
C TYR A 35 8.42 1.39 7.29
N GLN A 36 7.95 2.65 7.19
CA GLN A 36 7.98 3.39 5.93
C GLN A 36 9.40 3.48 5.41
N GLU A 37 10.33 3.90 6.26
CA GLU A 37 11.73 4.05 5.86
C GLU A 37 12.34 2.70 5.47
N CYS A 38 12.09 1.67 6.28
CA CYS A 38 12.62 0.34 6.00
C CYS A 38 12.09 -0.21 4.67
N LEU A 39 10.79 -0.03 4.42
CA LEU A 39 10.20 -0.53 3.18
C LEU A 39 10.72 0.23 1.96
N GLU A 40 10.90 1.54 2.07
CA GLU A 40 11.50 2.31 0.96
C GLU A 40 12.90 1.81 0.63
N LEU A 41 13.71 1.53 1.65
CA LEU A 41 15.05 0.98 1.44
C LEU A 41 14.98 -0.40 0.77
N GLU A 42 14.08 -1.25 1.22
CA GLU A 42 13.97 -2.60 0.66
C GLU A 42 13.45 -2.58 -0.77
N LEU A 43 12.45 -1.74 -1.07
CA LEU A 43 11.94 -1.59 -2.43
C LEU A 43 13.06 -1.11 -3.37
N ALA A 44 13.85 -0.12 -2.95
CA ALA A 44 14.97 0.38 -3.74
C ALA A 44 16.00 -0.71 -3.99
N ALA A 45 16.34 -1.48 -2.95
CA ALA A 45 17.33 -2.56 -3.06
C ALA A 45 16.88 -3.65 -4.04
N ARG A 46 15.57 -3.85 -4.16
CA ARG A 46 14.99 -4.86 -5.06
C ARG A 46 14.67 -4.31 -6.45
N GLY A 47 14.94 -3.03 -6.69
CA GLY A 47 14.63 -2.42 -7.98
C GLY A 47 13.13 -2.24 -8.24
N ILE A 48 12.32 -2.21 -7.19
CA ILE A 48 10.87 -2.01 -7.32
C ILE A 48 10.59 -0.51 -7.37
N PRO A 49 10.03 0.01 -8.47
CA PRO A 49 9.79 1.45 -8.57
C PRO A 49 8.69 1.90 -7.63
N TYR A 50 8.95 2.99 -6.92
CA TYR A 50 7.97 3.57 -6.01
C TYR A 50 8.13 5.08 -5.91
N GLU A 51 7.05 5.75 -5.50
CA GLU A 51 7.06 7.16 -5.13
C GLU A 51 6.43 7.27 -3.74
N ALA A 52 7.14 7.94 -2.82
CA ALA A 52 6.64 8.13 -1.46
C ALA A 52 5.82 9.42 -1.39
N GLN A 53 4.66 9.36 -0.73
CA GLN A 53 3.85 10.53 -0.41
C GLN A 53 3.48 11.39 -1.63
N LYS A 54 3.26 10.76 -2.78
CA LYS A 54 2.90 11.49 -4.01
C LYS A 54 1.47 12.01 -3.91
N ASP A 55 1.28 13.29 -4.25
CA ASP A 55 -0.05 13.87 -4.29
C ASP A 55 -0.85 13.34 -5.49
N ILE A 56 -1.98 12.72 -5.20
CA ILE A 56 -2.94 12.30 -6.23
C ILE A 56 -4.17 13.20 -6.09
N PRO A 57 -4.51 13.98 -7.14
CA PRO A 57 -5.61 14.94 -7.03
C PRO A 57 -6.96 14.26 -6.87
N LEU A 58 -7.84 14.89 -6.10
CA LEU A 58 -9.22 14.46 -5.91
C LEU A 58 -10.14 15.42 -6.65
N HIS A 59 -11.25 14.90 -7.19
CA HIS A 59 -12.20 15.70 -7.95
C HIS A 59 -13.62 15.47 -7.43
N TYR A 60 -14.42 16.54 -7.47
CA TYR A 60 -15.84 16.48 -7.18
C TYR A 60 -16.60 17.06 -8.37
N LYS A 61 -17.39 16.24 -9.05
CA LYS A 61 -18.16 16.64 -10.24
C LYS A 61 -17.32 17.40 -11.26
N GLY A 62 -16.12 16.86 -11.53
CA GLY A 62 -15.19 17.44 -12.50
C GLY A 62 -14.34 18.59 -11.96
N THR A 63 -14.61 19.08 -10.76
CA THR A 63 -13.84 20.17 -10.16
C THR A 63 -12.74 19.60 -9.27
N ARG A 64 -11.50 20.03 -9.51
CA ARG A 64 -10.38 19.62 -8.68
C ARG A 64 -10.52 20.22 -7.29
N LEU A 65 -10.39 19.39 -6.27
CA LEU A 65 -10.43 19.83 -4.89
C LEU A 65 -9.09 20.37 -4.45
N SER A 66 -9.08 21.19 -3.40
CA SER A 66 -7.84 21.64 -2.77
C SER A 66 -7.17 20.52 -1.99
N HIS A 67 -7.95 19.50 -1.62
CA HIS A 67 -7.42 18.31 -0.94
C HIS A 67 -6.97 17.28 -1.96
N SER A 68 -5.93 16.54 -1.61
CA SER A 68 -5.43 15.44 -2.43
C SER A 68 -5.23 14.21 -1.56
N TYR A 69 -5.04 13.05 -2.20
CA TYR A 69 -4.70 11.82 -1.52
C TYR A 69 -3.21 11.58 -1.65
N ARG A 70 -2.56 11.29 -0.54
CA ARG A 70 -1.15 10.91 -0.50
C ARG A 70 -1.02 9.51 0.07
N PRO A 71 -1.00 8.47 -0.78
CA PRO A 71 -0.70 7.14 -0.27
C PRO A 71 0.72 7.12 0.31
N ASP A 72 0.95 6.25 1.28
CA ASP A 72 2.30 6.10 1.83
C ASP A 72 3.29 5.78 0.72
N LEU A 73 2.89 4.90 -0.20
CA LEU A 73 3.69 4.58 -1.39
C LEU A 73 2.77 4.39 -2.59
N LEU A 74 3.26 4.80 -3.75
CA LEU A 74 2.66 4.44 -5.04
C LEU A 74 3.69 3.60 -5.77
N CYS A 75 3.44 2.30 -5.89
CA CYS A 75 4.38 1.36 -6.51
C CYS A 75 4.01 1.09 -7.95
N PHE A 76 5.03 0.99 -8.82
CA PHE A 76 4.85 0.77 -10.25
C PHE A 76 3.95 1.81 -10.91
N GLY A 77 3.80 2.98 -10.29
CA GLY A 77 2.94 4.05 -10.78
C GLY A 77 1.44 3.76 -10.74
N LYS A 78 1.01 2.66 -10.13
CA LYS A 78 -0.39 2.22 -10.23
C LYS A 78 -0.94 1.48 -9.02
N ILE A 79 -0.12 1.10 -8.06
CA ILE A 79 -0.56 0.37 -6.87
C ILE A 79 -0.38 1.25 -5.64
N CYS A 80 -1.49 1.63 -5.01
CA CYS A 80 -1.47 2.42 -3.79
C CYS A 80 -1.17 1.50 -2.60
N VAL A 81 -0.16 1.84 -1.81
CA VAL A 81 0.24 1.04 -0.64
C VAL A 81 0.06 1.90 0.61
N GLU A 82 -0.74 1.41 1.54
CA GLU A 82 -0.95 2.05 2.84
C GLU A 82 -0.34 1.19 3.93
N LEU A 83 0.44 1.81 4.81
CA LEU A 83 1.13 1.13 5.90
C LEU A 83 0.41 1.39 7.22
N LYS A 84 0.27 0.35 8.01
CA LYS A 84 -0.24 0.41 9.37
C LYS A 84 0.69 -0.34 10.30
N ALA A 85 0.66 0.03 11.59
CA ALA A 85 1.42 -0.65 12.63
C ALA A 85 0.50 -0.80 13.84
N VAL A 86 -0.59 -1.56 13.66
CA VAL A 86 -1.62 -1.78 14.68
C VAL A 86 -1.74 -3.25 14.97
N SER A 87 -2.25 -3.61 16.16
CA SER A 87 -2.41 -5.01 16.51
C SER A 87 -3.42 -5.71 15.60
N THR A 88 -4.48 -5.01 15.19
CA THR A 88 -5.53 -5.56 14.34
C THR A 88 -6.05 -4.47 13.41
N LEU A 89 -6.14 -4.78 12.11
CA LEU A 89 -6.79 -3.89 11.14
C LEU A 89 -8.28 -3.86 11.41
N VAL A 90 -8.88 -2.69 11.20
CA VAL A 90 -10.33 -2.51 11.36
C VAL A 90 -10.95 -2.13 10.01
N ASP A 91 -12.28 -2.26 9.91
CA ASP A 91 -12.97 -2.01 8.64
C ASP A 91 -12.85 -0.56 8.16
N GLU A 92 -12.67 0.40 9.07
CA GLU A 92 -12.44 1.80 8.70
C GLU A 92 -11.17 1.96 7.85
N HIS A 93 -10.12 1.19 8.14
CA HIS A 93 -8.89 1.22 7.34
C HIS A 93 -9.17 0.78 5.91
N ARG A 94 -9.96 -0.28 5.75
CA ARG A 94 -10.29 -0.83 4.43
C ARG A 94 -11.21 0.10 3.66
N ALA A 95 -12.24 0.62 4.32
CA ALA A 95 -13.19 1.54 3.70
C ALA A 95 -12.50 2.81 3.22
N GLN A 96 -11.58 3.35 4.02
CA GLN A 96 -10.85 4.56 3.65
C GLN A 96 -10.02 4.34 2.38
N LEU A 97 -9.28 3.24 2.32
CA LEU A 97 -8.46 2.94 1.14
C LEU A 97 -9.34 2.74 -0.09
N LEU A 98 -10.42 1.98 0.02
CA LEU A 98 -11.34 1.78 -1.10
C LEU A 98 -11.94 3.11 -1.59
N ASN A 99 -12.29 4.02 -0.68
CA ASN A 99 -12.78 5.33 -1.06
C ASN A 99 -11.75 6.11 -1.87
N TYR A 100 -10.48 6.09 -1.46
CA TYR A 100 -9.44 6.77 -2.20
C TYR A 100 -9.18 6.12 -3.57
N LEU A 101 -9.23 4.80 -3.65
CA LEU A 101 -9.10 4.12 -4.94
C LEU A 101 -10.20 4.58 -5.91
N ARG A 102 -11.44 4.68 -5.41
CA ARG A 102 -12.55 5.11 -6.23
C ARG A 102 -12.38 6.54 -6.74
N LEU A 103 -11.90 7.44 -5.87
CA LEU A 103 -11.77 8.86 -6.22
C LEU A 103 -10.54 9.16 -7.08
N THR A 104 -9.52 8.33 -7.03
CA THR A 104 -8.28 8.55 -7.78
C THR A 104 -8.24 7.80 -9.10
N GLY A 105 -9.11 6.80 -9.26
CA GLY A 105 -9.07 5.93 -10.43
C GLY A 105 -8.06 4.79 -10.32
N CYS A 106 -7.36 4.67 -9.20
CA CYS A 106 -6.48 3.52 -8.96
C CYS A 106 -7.33 2.27 -8.77
N ARG A 107 -6.90 1.17 -9.38
CA ARG A 107 -7.68 -0.07 -9.36
C ARG A 107 -7.30 -1.01 -8.23
N LEU A 108 -6.09 -0.88 -7.70
CA LEU A 108 -5.56 -1.80 -6.69
C LEU A 108 -4.88 -1.02 -5.58
N GLY A 109 -5.23 -1.37 -4.35
CA GLY A 109 -4.53 -0.92 -3.17
C GLY A 109 -4.06 -2.11 -2.34
N LEU A 110 -2.95 -1.94 -1.65
CA LEU A 110 -2.45 -2.90 -0.68
C LEU A 110 -2.48 -2.25 0.68
N LEU A 111 -3.15 -2.90 1.62
CA LEU A 111 -3.18 -2.47 3.00
C LEU A 111 -2.22 -3.38 3.77
N VAL A 112 -1.10 -2.81 4.20
CA VAL A 112 -0.01 -3.54 4.84
C VAL A 112 -0.01 -3.22 6.32
N ASN A 113 -0.05 -4.26 7.16
CA ASN A 113 0.04 -4.06 8.59
C ASN A 113 1.28 -4.75 9.15
N PHE A 114 2.22 -3.94 9.62
CA PHE A 114 3.44 -4.42 10.26
C PHE A 114 3.23 -4.70 11.76
N GLY A 115 2.12 -4.27 12.33
CA GLY A 115 1.84 -4.50 13.76
C GLY A 115 1.23 -5.87 14.04
N SER A 116 0.94 -6.65 13.02
CA SER A 116 0.40 -7.99 13.16
C SER A 116 1.48 -8.96 13.65
N TYR A 117 1.06 -10.05 14.32
CA TYR A 117 1.94 -11.09 14.81
C TYR A 117 1.28 -12.44 14.51
N PRO A 118 2.01 -13.47 14.07
CA PRO A 118 3.48 -13.59 14.00
C PRO A 118 4.12 -13.10 12.70
N LYS A 119 3.35 -12.49 11.81
CA LYS A 119 3.88 -11.97 10.54
C LYS A 119 3.10 -10.75 10.11
N ALA A 120 3.67 -9.94 9.23
CA ALA A 120 2.96 -8.85 8.59
C ALA A 120 1.81 -9.40 7.75
N THR A 121 0.76 -8.60 7.58
CA THR A 121 -0.33 -8.94 6.68
C THR A 121 -0.39 -7.96 5.52
N VAL A 122 -0.79 -8.46 4.36
CA VAL A 122 -0.95 -7.66 3.15
C VAL A 122 -2.31 -8.00 2.56
N GLU A 123 -3.24 -7.05 2.62
CA GLU A 123 -4.57 -7.23 2.03
C GLU A 123 -4.66 -6.53 0.70
N ARG A 124 -5.18 -7.24 -0.31
CA ARG A 124 -5.48 -6.68 -1.63
C ARG A 124 -6.88 -6.10 -1.61
N LEU A 125 -6.99 -4.83 -1.99
CA LEU A 125 -8.29 -4.18 -2.14
C LEU A 125 -8.43 -3.76 -3.60
N VAL A 126 -9.44 -4.29 -4.28
CA VAL A 126 -9.64 -4.10 -5.72
C VAL A 126 -11.01 -3.47 -5.94
N LEU A 127 -11.05 -2.47 -6.79
CA LEU A 127 -12.33 -1.90 -7.24
C LEU A 127 -12.98 -2.75 -8.32
#